data_dc64461f3727d4de7d7d7ea328f0cf56
#
_entry.id   dc64461f3727d4de7d7d7ea328f0cf56
#
_cell.length_a   1.000
_cell.length_b   1.000
_cell.length_c   1.000
_cell.angle_alpha   90.00
_cell.angle_beta   90.00
_cell.angle_gamma   90.00
#
_symmetry.space_group_name_H-M   'P 1'
#
loop_
_entity.id
_entity.type
_entity.pdbx_description
1 polymer ?
#
loop_
_entity_poly.entity_id
_entity_poly.type
_entity_poly.pdbx_seq_one_letter_code
_entity_poly.pdbx_strand_id
1 'polypeptide(L)'
;ERDICVFDMTLKDGPPMAAMQDWRTEAMNWGLDANLKVYTNESVVAEDLKAGVCDAALMTGIRARQFNTYAGTLDSIGAIPTMEHMKIALQVLAHPNSADKLTANSYEVMGIAPIGAAYIFVNDRRVNTLAKAAGKKVAVLDYDPTQAKLVAAAGATPVPSDITNFAGKFNNGVVDVIAAPLVAYNVLELYKGLEPDGGIIDYPLAQITMQLIGRKDKFPNEVAQLVREEFFNSYHLIKERLDQEAAKVPDRWWIEIPDADKRE
;
A
#
# COMPACT_ATOMS: atom_id res chain seq x y z
N GLU A 1 -19.27 9.14 18.43
CA GLU A 1 -17.96 8.49 18.53
C GLU A 1 -17.94 7.25 17.64
N ARG A 2 -16.78 6.97 16.95
CA ARG A 2 -16.57 5.79 16.12
C ARG A 2 -15.16 5.25 16.35
N ASP A 3 -15.06 3.93 16.49
CA ASP A 3 -13.78 3.24 16.62
C ASP A 3 -13.16 3.02 15.23
N ILE A 4 -11.98 3.61 15.01
CA ILE A 4 -11.25 3.49 13.75
C ILE A 4 -9.90 2.82 14.01
N CYS A 5 -9.73 1.63 13.47
CA CYS A 5 -8.50 0.86 13.56
C CYS A 5 -7.54 1.30 12.47
N VAL A 6 -6.31 1.59 12.82
CA VAL A 6 -5.28 2.09 11.92
C VAL A 6 -4.12 1.12 11.89
N PHE A 7 -3.87 0.52 10.73
CA PHE A 7 -2.65 -0.25 10.52
C PHE A 7 -1.45 0.67 10.39
N ASP A 8 -0.50 0.53 11.30
CA ASP A 8 0.78 1.24 11.27
C ASP A 8 1.87 0.35 11.87
N MET A 9 2.85 -0.05 11.04
CA MET A 9 3.96 -0.94 11.46
C MET A 9 4.85 -0.31 12.54
N THR A 10 4.89 1.01 12.60
CA THR A 10 5.74 1.78 13.53
C THR A 10 4.97 2.25 14.77
N LEU A 11 3.79 1.66 15.01
CA LEU A 11 2.89 2.06 16.08
C LEU A 11 2.35 3.50 15.90
N LYS A 12 2.12 4.18 17.02
CA LYS A 12 1.48 5.51 17.04
C LYS A 12 2.31 6.65 16.45
N ASP A 13 3.57 6.43 16.17
CA ASP A 13 4.49 7.46 15.66
C ASP A 13 4.75 7.31 14.14
N GLY A 14 4.06 6.38 13.49
CA GLY A 14 4.20 6.16 12.05
C GLY A 14 3.41 7.13 11.17
N PRO A 15 3.77 7.22 9.88
CA PRO A 15 3.11 8.11 8.94
C PRO A 15 1.59 7.88 8.78
N PRO A 16 1.07 6.63 8.72
CA PRO A 16 -0.37 6.40 8.66
C PRO A 16 -1.09 6.92 9.91
N MET A 17 -0.57 6.65 11.08
CA MET A 17 -1.18 7.11 12.32
C MET A 17 -1.13 8.64 12.47
N ALA A 18 -0.01 9.26 12.11
CA ALA A 18 0.14 10.72 12.10
C ALA A 18 -0.89 11.38 11.15
N ALA A 19 -1.02 10.85 9.93
CA ALA A 19 -2.01 11.34 8.97
C ALA A 19 -3.44 11.20 9.48
N MET A 20 -3.76 10.11 10.16
CA MET A 20 -5.08 9.88 10.74
C MET A 20 -5.36 10.80 11.94
N GLN A 21 -4.35 11.16 12.71
CA GLN A 21 -4.48 12.15 13.78
C GLN A 21 -4.80 13.56 13.25
N ASP A 22 -4.12 13.96 12.17
CA ASP A 22 -4.41 15.21 11.48
C ASP A 22 -5.85 15.19 10.91
N TRP A 23 -6.22 14.13 10.21
CA TRP A 23 -7.56 13.93 9.66
C TRP A 23 -8.65 13.95 10.75
N ARG A 24 -8.39 13.36 11.92
CA ARG A 24 -9.32 13.35 13.04
C ARG A 24 -9.75 14.76 13.44
N THR A 25 -8.82 15.70 13.40
CA THR A 25 -9.11 17.10 13.75
C THR A 25 -10.12 17.72 12.79
N GLU A 26 -9.98 17.46 11.50
CA GLU A 26 -10.97 17.91 10.50
C GLU A 26 -12.31 17.19 10.65
N ALA A 27 -12.27 15.88 10.92
CA ALA A 27 -13.47 15.06 11.08
C ALA A 27 -14.39 15.55 12.23
N MET A 28 -13.82 16.12 13.28
CA MET A 28 -14.58 16.72 14.37
C MET A 28 -15.46 17.89 13.89
N ASN A 29 -15.04 18.63 12.87
CA ASN A 29 -15.82 19.72 12.27
C ASN A 29 -17.10 19.22 11.59
N TRP A 30 -17.15 17.94 11.23
CA TRP A 30 -18.32 17.28 10.62
C TRP A 30 -19.16 16.51 11.65
N GLY A 31 -18.82 16.62 12.92
CA GLY A 31 -19.48 15.88 13.99
C GLY A 31 -19.05 14.42 14.10
N LEU A 32 -17.94 14.03 13.47
CA LEU A 32 -17.34 12.71 13.58
C LEU A 32 -16.24 12.71 14.64
N ASP A 33 -16.53 12.14 15.79
CA ASP A 33 -15.54 11.87 16.83
C ASP A 33 -14.91 10.50 16.59
N ALA A 34 -13.67 10.51 16.10
CA ALA A 34 -12.92 9.30 15.75
C ALA A 34 -11.99 8.87 16.89
N ASN A 35 -12.25 7.70 17.44
CA ASN A 35 -11.36 7.04 18.41
C ASN A 35 -10.37 6.15 17.65
N LEU A 36 -9.12 6.62 17.49
CA LEU A 36 -8.09 5.93 16.72
C LEU A 36 -7.41 4.84 17.54
N LYS A 37 -7.40 3.61 17.03
CA LYS A 37 -6.73 2.45 17.62
C LYS A 37 -5.64 1.95 16.68
N VAL A 38 -4.38 2.01 17.10
CA VAL A 38 -3.26 1.57 16.27
C VAL A 38 -3.06 0.06 16.37
N TYR A 39 -2.77 -0.56 15.22
CA TYR A 39 -2.45 -1.97 15.07
C TYR A 39 -1.16 -2.15 14.29
N THR A 40 -0.32 -3.06 14.73
CA THR A 40 0.91 -3.44 14.00
C THR A 40 0.75 -4.67 13.12
N ASN A 41 -0.38 -5.36 13.22
CA ASN A 41 -0.71 -6.53 12.41
C ASN A 41 -1.93 -6.25 11.55
N GLU A 42 -1.71 -6.17 10.23
CA GLU A 42 -2.76 -5.84 9.27
C GLU A 42 -3.86 -6.92 9.17
N SER A 43 -3.51 -8.19 9.33
CA SER A 43 -4.48 -9.28 9.34
C SER A 43 -5.49 -9.10 10.47
N VAL A 44 -5.02 -8.71 11.66
CA VAL A 44 -5.88 -8.45 12.83
C VAL A 44 -6.81 -7.27 12.56
N VAL A 45 -6.32 -6.21 11.93
CA VAL A 45 -7.15 -5.05 11.54
C VAL A 45 -8.33 -5.49 10.67
N ALA A 46 -8.08 -6.31 9.66
CA ALA A 46 -9.12 -6.80 8.77
C ALA A 46 -10.15 -7.69 9.49
N GLU A 47 -9.69 -8.58 10.37
CA GLU A 47 -10.58 -9.45 11.15
C GLU A 47 -11.40 -8.67 12.17
N ASP A 48 -10.82 -7.68 12.84
CA ASP A 48 -11.51 -6.82 13.79
C ASP A 48 -12.58 -5.94 13.12
N LEU A 49 -12.33 -5.50 11.88
CA LEU A 49 -13.34 -4.82 11.06
C LEU A 49 -14.52 -5.76 10.76
N LYS A 50 -14.25 -7.00 10.36
CA LYS A 50 -15.29 -8.01 10.10
C LYS A 50 -16.09 -8.34 11.35
N ALA A 51 -15.42 -8.47 12.48
CA ALA A 51 -16.02 -8.79 13.77
C ALA A 51 -16.83 -7.63 14.38
N GLY A 52 -16.71 -6.41 13.84
CA GLY A 52 -17.38 -5.22 14.37
C GLY A 52 -16.69 -4.60 15.59
N VAL A 53 -15.45 -4.98 15.87
CA VAL A 53 -14.60 -4.34 16.89
C VAL A 53 -14.17 -2.95 16.43
N CYS A 54 -14.00 -2.78 15.11
CA CYS A 54 -13.77 -1.50 14.47
C CYS A 54 -15.01 -1.08 13.68
N ASP A 55 -15.38 0.19 13.73
CA ASP A 55 -16.42 0.77 12.86
C ASP A 55 -15.84 1.09 11.47
N ALA A 56 -14.57 1.43 11.40
CA ALA A 56 -13.79 1.57 10.17
C ALA A 56 -12.34 1.13 10.41
N ALA A 57 -11.63 0.81 9.33
CA ALA A 57 -10.24 0.37 9.40
C ALA A 57 -9.43 0.89 8.22
N LEU A 58 -8.23 1.43 8.50
CA LEU A 58 -7.23 1.81 7.52
C LEU A 58 -6.25 0.65 7.33
N MET A 59 -6.13 0.17 6.09
CA MET A 59 -5.25 -0.93 5.71
C MET A 59 -4.72 -0.74 4.29
N THR A 60 -3.74 -1.56 3.88
CA THR A 60 -3.24 -1.50 2.51
C THR A 60 -4.34 -1.88 1.50
N GLY A 61 -4.28 -1.31 0.30
CA GLY A 61 -5.26 -1.57 -0.76
C GLY A 61 -5.35 -3.05 -1.14
N ILE A 62 -4.24 -3.78 -1.10
CA ILE A 62 -4.21 -5.22 -1.38
C ILE A 62 -5.01 -5.99 -0.33
N ARG A 63 -4.88 -5.65 0.95
CA ARG A 63 -5.69 -6.24 2.04
C ARG A 63 -7.15 -5.79 1.95
N ALA A 64 -7.40 -4.53 1.63
CA ALA A 64 -8.74 -3.94 1.51
C ALA A 64 -9.56 -4.50 0.34
N ARG A 65 -8.91 -5.07 -0.67
CA ARG A 65 -9.55 -5.67 -1.86
C ARG A 65 -10.66 -6.66 -1.52
N GLN A 66 -10.52 -7.40 -0.42
CA GLN A 66 -11.56 -8.33 0.03
C GLN A 66 -12.89 -7.66 0.37
N PHE A 67 -12.89 -6.38 0.70
CA PHE A 67 -14.09 -5.60 1.03
C PHE A 67 -14.68 -4.86 -0.17
N ASN A 68 -13.83 -4.50 -1.13
CA ASN A 68 -14.26 -3.85 -2.38
C ASN A 68 -13.27 -4.15 -3.51
N THR A 69 -13.65 -5.01 -4.44
CA THR A 69 -12.81 -5.43 -5.55
C THR A 69 -12.59 -4.33 -6.58
N TYR A 70 -13.56 -3.42 -6.73
CA TYR A 70 -13.44 -2.30 -7.67
C TYR A 70 -12.30 -1.35 -7.27
N ALA A 71 -12.30 -0.87 -6.02
CA ALA A 71 -11.20 -0.05 -5.50
C ALA A 71 -9.88 -0.85 -5.40
N GLY A 72 -9.97 -2.15 -5.17
CA GLY A 72 -8.81 -3.06 -5.12
C GLY A 72 -8.05 -3.17 -6.43
N THR A 73 -8.63 -2.78 -7.57
CA THR A 73 -7.92 -2.77 -8.86
C THR A 73 -6.84 -1.70 -8.97
N LEU A 74 -6.89 -0.66 -8.14
CA LEU A 74 -5.88 0.41 -8.15
C LEU A 74 -4.46 -0.11 -7.91
N ASP A 75 -4.32 -1.10 -7.03
CA ASP A 75 -3.03 -1.67 -6.62
C ASP A 75 -2.56 -2.81 -7.55
N SER A 76 -3.27 -3.06 -8.64
CA SER A 76 -2.89 -4.11 -9.59
C SER A 76 -1.66 -3.72 -10.40
N ILE A 77 -0.81 -4.71 -10.70
CA ILE A 77 0.39 -4.51 -11.52
C ILE A 77 0.01 -3.87 -12.85
N GLY A 78 0.67 -2.76 -13.19
CA GLY A 78 0.46 -2.02 -14.44
C GLY A 78 -0.87 -1.28 -14.57
N ALA A 79 -1.76 -1.32 -13.57
CA ALA A 79 -3.08 -0.68 -13.66
C ALA A 79 -2.99 0.86 -13.69
N ILE A 80 -2.15 1.43 -12.84
CA ILE A 80 -1.94 2.88 -12.72
C ILE A 80 -0.48 3.19 -12.99
N PRO A 81 -0.12 3.78 -14.15
CA PRO A 81 1.28 3.94 -14.54
C PRO A 81 2.06 4.95 -13.71
N THR A 82 1.44 6.05 -13.31
CA THR A 82 2.11 7.16 -12.62
C THR A 82 1.28 7.72 -11.48
N MET A 83 1.92 8.54 -10.63
CA MET A 83 1.21 9.28 -9.57
C MET A 83 0.18 10.29 -10.12
N GLU A 84 0.42 10.86 -11.30
CA GLU A 84 -0.54 11.74 -11.97
C GLU A 84 -1.80 10.97 -12.37
N HIS A 85 -1.65 9.77 -12.92
CA HIS A 85 -2.79 8.89 -13.21
C HIS A 85 -3.50 8.46 -11.93
N MET A 86 -2.76 8.20 -10.85
CA MET A 86 -3.35 7.92 -9.53
C MET A 86 -4.20 9.09 -9.05
N LYS A 87 -3.70 10.33 -9.18
CA LYS A 87 -4.47 11.53 -8.81
C LYS A 87 -5.79 11.62 -9.55
N ILE A 88 -5.78 11.37 -10.87
CA ILE A 88 -7.01 11.38 -11.68
C ILE A 88 -7.97 10.28 -11.22
N ALA A 89 -7.47 9.08 -11.00
CA ALA A 89 -8.29 7.97 -10.51
C ALA A 89 -8.92 8.29 -9.14
N LEU A 90 -8.16 8.84 -8.21
CA LEU A 90 -8.66 9.21 -6.88
C LEU A 90 -9.67 10.35 -6.95
N GLN A 91 -9.48 11.32 -7.85
CA GLN A 91 -10.45 12.39 -8.09
C GLN A 91 -11.80 11.84 -8.56
N VAL A 92 -11.78 10.89 -9.49
CA VAL A 92 -13.00 10.22 -9.97
C VAL A 92 -13.66 9.43 -8.86
N LEU A 93 -12.89 8.71 -8.06
CA LEU A 93 -13.42 7.89 -6.96
C LEU A 93 -13.95 8.74 -5.80
N ALA A 94 -13.40 9.92 -5.56
CA ALA A 94 -13.91 10.86 -4.56
C ALA A 94 -15.20 11.57 -4.99
N HIS A 95 -15.55 11.54 -6.29
CA HIS A 95 -16.77 12.16 -6.79
C HIS A 95 -18.01 11.41 -6.30
N PRO A 96 -19.10 12.10 -5.90
CA PRO A 96 -20.33 11.47 -5.40
C PRO A 96 -20.92 10.38 -6.29
N ASN A 97 -20.80 10.51 -7.61
CA ASN A 97 -21.30 9.52 -8.58
C ASN A 97 -20.56 8.16 -8.49
N SER A 98 -19.42 8.09 -7.81
CA SER A 98 -18.68 6.85 -7.62
C SER A 98 -19.08 6.10 -6.35
N ALA A 99 -19.90 6.68 -5.48
CA ALA A 99 -20.24 6.12 -4.18
C ALA A 99 -20.81 4.70 -4.26
N ASP A 100 -21.65 4.41 -5.24
CA ASP A 100 -22.24 3.08 -5.42
C ASP A 100 -21.19 2.01 -5.74
N LYS A 101 -20.16 2.35 -6.50
CA LYS A 101 -19.05 1.42 -6.82
C LYS A 101 -18.13 1.18 -5.64
N LEU A 102 -18.07 2.12 -4.71
CA LEU A 102 -17.28 2.05 -3.50
C LEU A 102 -18.01 1.36 -2.35
N THR A 103 -19.25 0.93 -2.57
CA THR A 103 -20.07 0.23 -1.60
C THR A 103 -20.27 -1.20 -2.06
N ALA A 104 -19.94 -2.17 -1.21
CA ALA A 104 -20.16 -3.58 -1.47
C ALA A 104 -20.52 -4.30 -0.17
N ASN A 105 -21.58 -5.10 -0.20
CA ASN A 105 -22.11 -5.79 0.97
C ASN A 105 -22.39 -4.80 2.12
N SER A 106 -21.77 -5.02 3.28
CA SER A 106 -21.92 -4.19 4.47
C SER A 106 -20.82 -3.15 4.65
N TYR A 107 -19.97 -2.96 3.64
CA TYR A 107 -18.77 -2.11 3.71
C TYR A 107 -18.77 -1.03 2.64
N GLU A 108 -18.07 0.05 2.90
CA GLU A 108 -17.80 1.11 1.94
C GLU A 108 -16.38 1.63 2.03
N VAL A 109 -15.81 1.97 0.90
CA VAL A 109 -14.51 2.63 0.83
C VAL A 109 -14.74 4.12 1.12
N MET A 110 -14.26 4.56 2.28
CA MET A 110 -14.43 5.93 2.75
C MET A 110 -13.24 6.83 2.47
N GLY A 111 -12.09 6.27 2.11
CA GLY A 111 -10.93 7.07 1.78
C GLY A 111 -9.86 6.21 1.11
N ILE A 112 -9.11 6.83 0.20
CA ILE A 112 -8.00 6.20 -0.49
C ILE A 112 -6.83 7.18 -0.50
N ALA A 113 -5.68 6.77 0.05
CA ALA A 113 -4.45 7.53 0.06
C ALA A 113 -3.36 6.79 -0.71
N PRO A 114 -2.53 7.47 -1.52
CA PRO A 114 -1.40 6.82 -2.19
C PRO A 114 -0.27 6.56 -1.19
N ILE A 115 0.51 5.49 -1.44
CA ILE A 115 1.80 5.23 -0.77
C ILE A 115 2.97 5.37 -1.77
N GLY A 116 2.67 5.60 -3.03
CA GLY A 116 3.63 5.66 -4.13
C GLY A 116 3.77 4.34 -4.87
N ALA A 117 4.66 4.33 -5.87
CA ALA A 117 4.92 3.14 -6.65
C ALA A 117 5.71 2.09 -5.86
N ALA A 118 5.37 0.82 -6.08
CA ALA A 118 6.20 -0.30 -5.67
C ALA A 118 7.32 -0.53 -6.69
N TYR A 119 8.51 -0.76 -6.19
CA TYR A 119 9.70 -1.11 -6.98
C TYR A 119 10.23 -2.48 -6.54
N ILE A 120 10.93 -3.15 -7.45
CA ILE A 120 11.60 -4.42 -7.17
C ILE A 120 12.97 -4.14 -6.54
N PHE A 121 13.17 -4.65 -5.33
CA PHE A 121 14.43 -4.63 -4.60
C PHE A 121 15.07 -6.00 -4.73
N VAL A 122 16.35 -6.04 -5.11
CA VAL A 122 17.14 -7.27 -5.24
C VAL A 122 18.39 -7.20 -4.39
N ASN A 123 18.80 -8.31 -3.78
CA ASN A 123 20.05 -8.37 -3.01
C ASN A 123 21.29 -8.60 -3.90
N ASP A 124 21.08 -8.84 -5.19
CA ASP A 124 22.12 -8.97 -6.21
C ASP A 124 21.68 -8.23 -7.46
N ARG A 125 22.34 -7.11 -7.77
CA ARG A 125 21.99 -6.24 -8.90
C ARG A 125 22.11 -6.90 -10.28
N ARG A 126 22.71 -8.08 -10.38
CA ARG A 126 22.73 -8.88 -11.61
C ARG A 126 21.34 -9.44 -11.94
N VAL A 127 20.45 -9.52 -10.94
CA VAL A 127 19.05 -9.91 -11.13
C VAL A 127 18.26 -8.69 -11.60
N ASN A 128 18.41 -8.31 -12.86
CA ASN A 128 17.84 -7.11 -13.45
C ASN A 128 16.87 -7.40 -14.61
N THR A 129 16.53 -8.66 -14.84
CA THR A 129 15.52 -9.11 -15.80
C THR A 129 14.70 -10.24 -15.23
N LEU A 130 13.52 -10.49 -15.79
CA LEU A 130 12.64 -11.57 -15.39
C LEU A 130 13.35 -12.95 -15.53
N ALA A 131 14.07 -13.15 -16.63
CA ALA A 131 14.82 -14.39 -16.87
C ALA A 131 15.89 -14.65 -15.78
N LYS A 132 16.54 -13.60 -15.27
CA LYS A 132 17.55 -13.74 -14.21
C LYS A 132 16.96 -13.94 -12.81
N ALA A 133 15.66 -13.74 -12.66
CA ALA A 133 14.96 -14.07 -11.43
C ALA A 133 14.72 -15.56 -11.24
N ALA A 134 14.91 -16.37 -12.29
CA ALA A 134 14.77 -17.82 -12.21
C ALA A 134 15.66 -18.43 -11.10
N GLY A 135 15.07 -19.27 -10.26
CA GLY A 135 15.75 -19.88 -9.13
C GLY A 135 15.94 -18.97 -7.91
N LYS A 136 15.57 -17.71 -7.98
CA LYS A 136 15.63 -16.78 -6.86
C LYS A 136 14.39 -16.92 -5.96
N LYS A 137 14.56 -16.58 -4.68
CA LYS A 137 13.47 -16.57 -3.70
C LYS A 137 12.84 -15.17 -3.67
N VAL A 138 11.54 -15.10 -3.95
CA VAL A 138 10.78 -13.85 -4.02
C VAL A 138 9.71 -13.84 -2.95
N ALA A 139 9.70 -12.82 -2.10
CA ALA A 139 8.62 -12.65 -1.13
C ALA A 139 7.31 -12.33 -1.87
N VAL A 140 6.27 -13.05 -1.52
CA VAL A 140 4.90 -12.85 -2.01
C VAL A 140 3.97 -12.72 -0.83
N LEU A 141 2.91 -11.92 -0.97
CA LEU A 141 1.91 -11.80 0.10
C LEU A 141 1.09 -13.09 0.17
N ASP A 142 1.03 -13.69 1.36
CA ASP A 142 0.37 -14.98 1.61
C ASP A 142 -1.14 -14.95 1.37
N TYR A 143 -1.74 -13.76 1.38
CA TYR A 143 -3.15 -13.52 1.10
C TYR A 143 -3.43 -13.07 -0.36
N ASP A 144 -2.41 -13.04 -1.23
CA ASP A 144 -2.56 -12.74 -2.67
C ASP A 144 -1.99 -13.88 -3.52
N PRO A 145 -2.80 -14.90 -3.84
CA PRO A 145 -2.33 -16.06 -4.61
C PRO A 145 -1.89 -15.70 -6.04
N THR A 146 -2.27 -14.53 -6.55
CA THR A 146 -1.84 -14.08 -7.88
C THR A 146 -0.35 -13.78 -7.91
N GLN A 147 0.19 -13.19 -6.86
CA GLN A 147 1.63 -12.94 -6.76
C GLN A 147 2.43 -14.24 -6.80
N ALA A 148 2.03 -15.25 -6.05
CA ALA A 148 2.71 -16.53 -6.05
C ALA A 148 2.71 -17.20 -7.44
N LYS A 149 1.59 -17.11 -8.18
CA LYS A 149 1.48 -17.65 -9.54
C LYS A 149 2.40 -16.91 -10.51
N LEU A 150 2.46 -15.59 -10.45
CA LEU A 150 3.35 -14.78 -11.30
C LEU A 150 4.82 -15.10 -11.05
N VAL A 151 5.22 -15.19 -9.79
CA VAL A 151 6.59 -15.55 -9.39
C VAL A 151 6.96 -16.93 -9.88
N ALA A 152 6.09 -17.92 -9.69
CA ALA A 152 6.32 -19.29 -10.16
C ALA A 152 6.40 -19.37 -11.70
N ALA A 153 5.56 -18.61 -12.41
CA ALA A 153 5.60 -18.54 -13.88
C ALA A 153 6.92 -17.97 -14.42
N ALA A 154 7.58 -17.10 -13.65
CA ALA A 154 8.91 -16.58 -13.95
C ALA A 154 10.06 -17.56 -13.63
N GLY A 155 9.74 -18.76 -13.13
CA GLY A 155 10.74 -19.75 -12.71
C GLY A 155 11.40 -19.44 -11.36
N ALA A 156 10.90 -18.44 -10.62
CA ALA A 156 11.35 -18.10 -9.29
C ALA A 156 10.56 -18.87 -8.22
N THR A 157 11.06 -18.88 -7.00
CA THR A 157 10.42 -19.55 -5.86
C THR A 157 9.65 -18.54 -5.02
N PRO A 158 8.32 -18.59 -4.98
CA PRO A 158 7.54 -17.73 -4.10
C PRO A 158 7.74 -18.13 -2.63
N VAL A 159 8.00 -17.16 -1.78
CA VAL A 159 8.13 -17.33 -0.33
C VAL A 159 7.00 -16.56 0.34
N PRO A 160 6.00 -17.25 0.91
CA PRO A 160 4.89 -16.59 1.58
C PRO A 160 5.37 -15.65 2.68
N SER A 161 4.86 -14.43 2.65
CA SER A 161 5.23 -13.36 3.56
C SER A 161 4.01 -12.47 3.82
N ASP A 162 4.13 -11.60 4.79
CA ASP A 162 3.17 -10.54 5.03
C ASP A 162 3.88 -9.18 5.14
N ILE A 163 3.10 -8.10 5.30
CA ILE A 163 3.63 -6.75 5.39
C ILE A 163 4.54 -6.57 6.62
N THR A 164 4.36 -7.37 7.67
CA THR A 164 5.15 -7.25 8.90
C THR A 164 6.49 -7.98 8.85
N ASN A 165 6.65 -8.97 7.97
CA ASN A 165 7.84 -9.83 7.95
C ASN A 165 8.66 -9.84 6.65
N PHE A 166 8.11 -9.31 5.53
CA PHE A 166 8.80 -9.36 4.23
C PHE A 166 10.16 -8.64 4.24
N ALA A 167 10.22 -7.47 4.91
CA ALA A 167 11.44 -6.70 5.00
C ALA A 167 12.52 -7.42 5.82
N GLY A 168 12.14 -8.02 6.94
CA GLY A 168 13.07 -8.83 7.74
C GLY A 168 13.61 -10.03 6.98
N LYS A 169 12.77 -10.70 6.19
CA LYS A 169 13.21 -11.81 5.33
C LYS A 169 14.23 -11.34 4.28
N PHE A 170 14.02 -10.17 3.68
CA PHE A 170 14.96 -9.58 2.73
C PHE A 170 16.25 -9.15 3.41
N ASN A 171 16.17 -8.40 4.51
CA ASN A 171 17.33 -7.90 5.22
C ASN A 171 18.22 -9.01 5.78
N ASN A 172 17.65 -10.17 6.11
CA ASN A 172 18.38 -11.34 6.61
C ASN A 172 18.72 -12.39 5.53
N GLY A 173 18.46 -12.10 4.25
CA GLY A 173 18.81 -13.00 3.15
C GLY A 173 17.94 -14.25 3.03
N VAL A 174 16.79 -14.31 3.69
CA VAL A 174 15.81 -15.40 3.55
C VAL A 174 15.15 -15.37 2.17
N VAL A 175 14.94 -14.17 1.63
CA VAL A 175 14.51 -13.94 0.25
C VAL A 175 15.52 -13.05 -0.47
N ASP A 176 15.58 -13.19 -1.79
CA ASP A 176 16.50 -12.46 -2.66
C ASP A 176 15.85 -11.21 -3.27
N VAL A 177 14.53 -11.22 -3.37
CA VAL A 177 13.74 -10.19 -4.08
C VAL A 177 12.49 -9.86 -3.28
N ILE A 178 12.21 -8.57 -3.18
CA ILE A 178 10.94 -8.04 -2.65
C ILE A 178 10.40 -6.93 -3.56
N ALA A 179 9.10 -6.67 -3.44
CA ALA A 179 8.47 -5.46 -3.96
C ALA A 179 8.10 -4.55 -2.79
N ALA A 180 8.47 -3.27 -2.87
CA ALA A 180 8.19 -2.31 -1.81
C ALA A 180 8.10 -0.87 -2.35
N PRO A 181 7.31 0.00 -1.71
CA PRO A 181 7.35 1.43 -1.99
C PRO A 181 8.63 2.06 -1.41
N LEU A 182 9.09 3.18 -2.00
CA LEU A 182 10.33 3.84 -1.57
C LEU A 182 10.25 4.39 -0.14
N VAL A 183 9.07 4.70 0.35
CA VAL A 183 8.86 5.11 1.76
C VAL A 183 9.28 4.02 2.76
N ALA A 184 9.29 2.76 2.34
CA ALA A 184 9.73 1.64 3.17
C ALA A 184 11.26 1.56 3.32
N TYR A 185 12.04 2.23 2.46
CA TYR A 185 13.48 2.13 2.43
C TYR A 185 14.13 2.41 3.78
N ASN A 186 13.84 3.56 4.37
CA ASN A 186 14.39 3.92 5.69
C ASN A 186 13.63 3.27 6.84
N VAL A 187 12.29 3.29 6.80
CA VAL A 187 11.43 2.80 7.88
C VAL A 187 11.68 1.31 8.16
N LEU A 188 11.87 0.51 7.10
CA LEU A 188 12.11 -0.92 7.21
C LEU A 188 13.59 -1.29 7.03
N GLU A 189 14.48 -0.30 6.98
CA GLU A 189 15.92 -0.48 6.86
C GLU A 189 16.33 -1.36 5.67
N LEU A 190 15.64 -1.22 4.52
CA LEU A 190 15.84 -2.10 3.36
C LEU A 190 17.25 -2.02 2.77
N TYR A 191 18.02 -0.97 3.09
CA TYR A 191 19.43 -0.87 2.73
C TYR A 191 20.25 -2.05 3.29
N LYS A 192 19.84 -2.66 4.42
CA LYS A 192 20.52 -3.85 4.98
C LYS A 192 20.45 -5.06 4.04
N GLY A 193 19.31 -5.25 3.38
CA GLY A 193 19.15 -6.33 2.40
C GLY A 193 19.79 -6.02 1.05
N LEU A 194 19.94 -4.73 0.71
CA LEU A 194 20.59 -4.30 -0.53
C LEU A 194 22.11 -4.39 -0.47
N GLU A 195 22.72 -4.21 0.70
CA GLU A 195 24.17 -4.27 0.81
C GLU A 195 24.72 -5.70 0.69
N PRO A 196 25.93 -5.88 0.07
CA PRO A 196 26.76 -4.85 -0.56
C PRO A 196 26.42 -4.60 -2.04
N ASP A 197 25.83 -5.57 -2.75
CA ASP A 197 25.76 -5.61 -4.23
C ASP A 197 24.34 -5.60 -4.78
N GLY A 198 23.37 -5.24 -3.97
CA GLY A 198 21.97 -5.17 -4.36
C GLY A 198 21.62 -3.93 -5.18
N GLY A 199 20.33 -3.78 -5.45
CA GLY A 199 19.79 -2.63 -6.15
C GLY A 199 18.28 -2.59 -6.22
N ILE A 200 17.78 -1.51 -6.78
CA ILE A 200 16.36 -1.24 -7.00
C ILE A 200 16.17 -1.06 -8.50
N ILE A 201 15.31 -1.89 -9.10
CA ILE A 201 15.03 -1.80 -10.53
C ILE A 201 14.22 -0.52 -10.78
N ASP A 202 14.76 0.34 -11.64
CA ASP A 202 14.13 1.63 -11.99
C ASP A 202 12.95 1.43 -12.96
N TYR A 203 11.96 0.74 -12.47
CA TYR A 203 10.70 0.48 -13.16
C TYR A 203 9.57 0.34 -12.11
N PRO A 204 8.58 1.24 -12.11
CA PRO A 204 7.44 1.14 -11.19
C PRO A 204 6.56 -0.05 -11.56
N LEU A 205 6.41 -0.99 -10.62
CA LEU A 205 5.62 -2.20 -10.82
C LEU A 205 4.12 -1.96 -10.73
N ALA A 206 3.71 -1.21 -9.70
CA ALA A 206 2.33 -0.88 -9.39
C ALA A 206 2.28 0.38 -8.52
N GLN A 207 1.15 1.06 -8.47
CA GLN A 207 0.88 2.08 -7.47
C GLN A 207 0.22 1.42 -6.25
N ILE A 208 0.68 1.78 -5.06
CA ILE A 208 0.18 1.21 -3.80
C ILE A 208 -0.70 2.23 -3.11
N THR A 209 -1.79 1.75 -2.48
CA THR A 209 -2.71 2.59 -1.72
C THR A 209 -2.86 2.10 -0.27
N MET A 210 -3.27 3.02 0.61
CA MET A 210 -3.95 2.73 1.87
C MET A 210 -5.42 3.09 1.70
N GLN A 211 -6.32 2.25 2.21
CA GLN A 211 -7.75 2.46 2.08
C GLN A 211 -8.43 2.42 3.44
N LEU A 212 -9.31 3.38 3.69
CA LEU A 212 -10.19 3.41 4.85
C LEU A 212 -11.50 2.73 4.50
N ILE A 213 -11.74 1.58 5.08
CA ILE A 213 -12.96 0.78 4.88
C ILE A 213 -13.87 0.97 6.08
N GLY A 214 -15.07 1.46 5.86
CA GLY A 214 -16.09 1.65 6.89
C GLY A 214 -17.18 0.59 6.83
N ARG A 215 -17.78 0.30 7.97
CA ARG A 215 -19.04 -0.44 8.05
C ARG A 215 -20.17 0.52 7.66
N LYS A 216 -20.93 0.17 6.63
CA LYS A 216 -21.95 1.06 6.05
C LYS A 216 -23.01 1.52 7.03
N ASP A 217 -23.40 0.67 7.99
CA ASP A 217 -24.39 0.98 9.02
C ASP A 217 -23.89 1.94 10.11
N LYS A 218 -22.58 2.25 10.13
CA LYS A 218 -21.94 3.10 11.15
C LYS A 218 -21.73 4.54 10.71
N PHE A 219 -21.77 4.81 9.41
CA PHE A 219 -21.50 6.14 8.85
C PHE A 219 -22.66 6.58 7.95
N PRO A 220 -23.26 7.76 8.20
CA PRO A 220 -24.19 8.38 7.25
C PRO A 220 -23.52 8.60 5.89
N ASN A 221 -24.27 8.49 4.79
CA ASN A 221 -23.73 8.65 3.45
C ASN A 221 -23.03 9.99 3.25
N GLU A 222 -23.57 11.05 3.84
CA GLU A 222 -22.99 12.41 3.79
C GLU A 222 -21.62 12.46 4.45
N VAL A 223 -21.46 11.81 5.61
CA VAL A 223 -20.19 11.73 6.33
C VAL A 223 -19.18 10.92 5.53
N ALA A 224 -19.56 9.77 5.01
CA ALA A 224 -18.69 8.93 4.17
C ALA A 224 -18.19 9.71 2.94
N GLN A 225 -19.05 10.51 2.33
CA GLN A 225 -18.69 11.35 1.18
C GLN A 225 -17.70 12.46 1.57
N LEU A 226 -17.90 13.14 2.70
CA LEU A 226 -16.95 14.13 3.21
C LEU A 226 -15.59 13.53 3.49
N VAL A 227 -15.54 12.33 4.04
CA VAL A 227 -14.29 11.60 4.28
C VAL A 227 -13.56 11.31 2.96
N ARG A 228 -14.26 10.84 1.90
CA ARG A 228 -13.65 10.60 0.59
C ARG A 228 -13.03 11.86 0.01
N GLU A 229 -13.75 12.97 0.08
CA GLU A 229 -13.29 14.26 -0.43
C GLU A 229 -12.07 14.77 0.33
N GLU A 230 -12.06 14.64 1.65
CA GLU A 230 -10.93 15.05 2.48
C GLU A 230 -9.67 14.21 2.24
N PHE A 231 -9.81 12.90 2.07
CA PHE A 231 -8.69 12.05 1.66
C PHE A 231 -8.11 12.50 0.32
N PHE A 232 -8.96 12.85 -0.64
CA PHE A 232 -8.49 13.38 -1.92
C PHE A 232 -7.85 14.77 -1.79
N ASN A 233 -8.42 15.66 -0.97
CA ASN A 233 -7.86 17.00 -0.72
C ASN A 233 -6.46 16.93 -0.11
N SER A 234 -6.19 15.90 0.67
CA SER A 234 -4.88 15.65 1.28
C SER A 234 -3.84 15.06 0.31
N TYR A 235 -4.22 14.74 -0.92
CA TYR A 235 -3.36 14.04 -1.89
C TYR A 235 -2.01 14.74 -2.10
N HIS A 236 -2.00 16.05 -2.31
CA HIS A 236 -0.77 16.78 -2.62
C HIS A 236 0.21 16.82 -1.43
N LEU A 237 -0.30 16.92 -0.19
CA LEU A 237 0.53 16.84 1.01
C LEU A 237 1.14 15.45 1.19
N ILE A 238 0.35 14.41 0.94
CA ILE A 238 0.82 13.04 0.98
C ILE A 238 1.89 12.83 -0.08
N LYS A 239 1.64 13.26 -1.32
CA LYS A 239 2.61 13.16 -2.42
C LYS A 239 3.93 13.87 -2.10
N GLU A 240 3.87 15.06 -1.54
CA GLU A 240 5.08 15.80 -1.13
C GLU A 240 5.90 15.01 -0.11
N ARG A 241 5.27 14.41 0.89
CA ARG A 241 5.95 13.55 1.87
C ARG A 241 6.54 12.30 1.22
N LEU A 242 5.83 11.68 0.29
CA LEU A 242 6.33 10.53 -0.47
C LEU A 242 7.55 10.89 -1.31
N ASP A 243 7.53 12.03 -1.99
CA ASP A 243 8.65 12.52 -2.79
C ASP A 243 9.89 12.82 -1.91
N GLN A 244 9.68 13.39 -0.72
CA GLN A 244 10.76 13.60 0.26
C GLN A 244 11.39 12.30 0.74
N GLU A 245 10.59 11.27 1.00
CA GLU A 245 11.12 9.95 1.38
C GLU A 245 11.84 9.27 0.21
N ALA A 246 11.30 9.36 -1.00
CA ALA A 246 11.94 8.83 -2.20
C ALA A 246 13.31 9.47 -2.47
N ALA A 247 13.44 10.77 -2.22
CA ALA A 247 14.70 11.50 -2.39
C ALA A 247 15.82 11.06 -1.42
N LYS A 248 15.48 10.36 -0.34
CA LYS A 248 16.46 9.81 0.60
C LYS A 248 17.12 8.51 0.13
N VAL A 249 16.59 7.89 -0.94
CA VAL A 249 17.16 6.66 -1.52
C VAL A 249 18.43 7.03 -2.30
N PRO A 250 19.61 6.48 -1.94
CA PRO A 250 20.85 6.80 -2.65
C PRO A 250 20.81 6.35 -4.12
N ASP A 251 21.35 7.19 -5.01
CA ASP A 251 21.38 6.93 -6.47
C ASP A 251 22.10 5.63 -6.83
N ARG A 252 23.09 5.23 -6.03
CA ARG A 252 23.87 4.01 -6.26
C ARG A 252 23.04 2.72 -6.32
N TRP A 253 21.85 2.72 -5.73
CA TRP A 253 21.00 1.53 -5.71
C TRP A 253 20.23 1.33 -7.01
N TRP A 254 20.00 2.38 -7.80
CA TRP A 254 19.18 2.28 -8.99
C TRP A 254 19.83 1.41 -10.07
N ILE A 255 19.04 0.50 -10.62
CA ILE A 255 19.39 -0.37 -11.74
C ILE A 255 18.53 0.07 -12.92
N GLU A 256 19.19 0.69 -13.91
CA GLU A 256 18.52 1.00 -15.17
C GLU A 256 18.32 -0.28 -15.98
N ILE A 257 17.15 -0.42 -16.57
CA ILE A 257 16.85 -1.51 -17.51
C ILE A 257 16.63 -0.95 -18.91
N PRO A 258 17.08 -1.66 -19.97
CA PRO A 258 16.84 -1.25 -21.34
C PRO A 258 15.34 -1.11 -21.64
N ASP A 259 14.97 -0.17 -22.52
CA ASP A 259 13.57 0.06 -22.89
C ASP A 259 12.90 -1.15 -23.54
N ALA A 260 13.68 -2.04 -24.16
CA ALA A 260 13.18 -3.30 -24.68
C ALA A 260 12.67 -4.23 -23.57
N ASP A 261 13.36 -4.27 -22.43
CA ASP A 261 13.05 -5.15 -21.30
C ASP A 261 11.87 -4.61 -20.45
N LYS A 262 11.50 -3.34 -20.64
CA LYS A 262 10.34 -2.74 -19.97
C LYS A 262 9.00 -3.22 -20.53
N ARG A 263 9.02 -3.97 -21.63
CA ARG A 263 7.80 -4.47 -22.31
C ARG A 263 7.51 -5.93 -22.00
N GLU A 264 8.41 -6.64 -21.35
CA GLU A 264 8.26 -8.02 -20.88
C GLU A 264 7.75 -8.06 -19.44
#